data_b697d167abfbffbcf646bcd3d39ec9b5
#
_entry.id   b697d167abfbffbcf646bcd3d39ec9b5
#
_cell.length_a   1.000
_cell.length_b   1.000
_cell.length_c   1.000
_cell.angle_alpha   90.00
_cell.angle_beta   90.00
_cell.angle_gamma   90.00
#
_symmetry.space_group_name_H-M   'P 1'
#
loop_
_entity.id
_entity.type
_entity.pdbx_description
1 polymer ?
#
loop_
_entity_poly.entity_id
_entity_poly.type
_entity_poly.pdbx_seq_one_letter_code
_entity_poly.pdbx_strand_id
1 'polypeptide(L)'
;VAKKKEKKAVITEIPQTGISEMKAEVERIFSLQMQNRFHIAGTTAKERIQKLKRILHWIEKHRSEIYSALKKDFRKPETETDISEILVALTEIKHAVSHLKKWMHPQRVDKTLSFVTASGWVQYEPRGVVLIISPWNFPFNLTLGPMISAIAAGNCIMLKPSEYTPATSAL
;
A
#
# COMPACT_ATOMS: atom_id res chain seq x y z
N VAL A 1 34.58 -20.50 31.85
CA VAL A 1 33.62 -19.37 31.83
C VAL A 1 33.95 -18.49 30.63
N ALA A 2 33.24 -18.71 29.51
CA ALA A 2 33.47 -17.93 28.27
C ALA A 2 32.74 -16.59 28.34
N LYS A 3 33.49 -15.48 28.30
CA LYS A 3 32.95 -14.12 28.23
C LYS A 3 32.28 -13.92 26.85
N LYS A 4 30.95 -13.82 26.84
CA LYS A 4 30.14 -13.42 25.68
C LYS A 4 30.45 -11.96 25.38
N LYS A 5 31.18 -11.67 24.29
CA LYS A 5 31.36 -10.31 23.78
C LYS A 5 30.03 -9.85 23.18
N GLU A 6 29.33 -8.95 23.84
CA GLU A 6 28.22 -8.21 23.26
C GLU A 6 28.75 -7.35 22.10
N LYS A 7 28.31 -7.66 20.89
CA LYS A 7 28.49 -6.77 19.74
C LYS A 7 27.52 -5.58 19.91
N LYS A 8 28.04 -4.42 20.34
CA LYS A 8 27.30 -3.16 20.26
C LYS A 8 26.91 -2.94 18.80
N ALA A 9 25.61 -2.78 18.55
CA ALA A 9 25.14 -2.33 17.25
C ALA A 9 25.75 -0.94 16.97
N VAL A 10 26.48 -0.82 15.87
CA VAL A 10 26.97 0.46 15.39
C VAL A 10 25.79 1.18 14.79
N ILE A 11 25.19 2.08 15.55
CA ILE A 11 24.20 3.04 15.02
C ILE A 11 25.03 4.03 14.22
N THR A 12 25.01 3.88 12.89
CA THR A 12 25.63 4.86 12.00
C THR A 12 24.74 6.12 12.05
N GLU A 13 25.22 7.19 12.64
CA GLU A 13 24.53 8.48 12.63
C GLU A 13 24.37 8.96 11.19
N ILE A 14 23.14 9.21 10.77
CA ILE A 14 22.84 9.79 9.45
C ILE A 14 23.34 11.25 9.48
N PRO A 15 24.15 11.69 8.50
CA PRO A 15 24.62 13.08 8.45
C PRO A 15 23.42 14.04 8.44
N GLN A 16 23.49 15.12 9.20
CA GLN A 16 22.42 16.13 9.33
C GLN A 16 21.99 16.72 7.98
N THR A 17 22.92 16.87 7.01
CA THR A 17 22.64 17.25 5.62
C THR A 17 21.73 16.26 4.93
N GLY A 18 21.96 14.95 5.04
CA GLY A 18 21.11 13.92 4.44
C GLY A 18 19.70 13.88 5.04
N ILE A 19 19.56 14.20 6.34
CA ILE A 19 18.23 14.29 6.98
C ILE A 19 17.44 15.48 6.43
N SER A 20 18.10 16.63 6.24
CA SER A 20 17.46 17.84 5.69
C SER A 20 16.97 17.62 4.27
N GLU A 21 17.79 16.99 3.42
CA GLU A 21 17.42 16.66 2.03
C GLU A 21 16.26 15.67 1.96
N MET A 22 16.29 14.61 2.78
CA MET A 22 15.18 13.64 2.86
C MET A 22 13.89 14.31 3.34
N LYS A 23 13.97 15.20 4.32
CA LYS A 23 12.80 15.93 4.81
C LYS A 23 12.20 16.80 3.71
N ALA A 24 13.01 17.55 3.00
CA ALA A 24 12.57 18.39 1.88
C ALA A 24 11.89 17.55 0.79
N GLU A 25 12.44 16.38 0.45
CA GLU A 25 11.86 15.48 -0.55
C GLU A 25 10.52 14.89 -0.09
N VAL A 26 10.41 14.46 1.17
CA VAL A 26 9.14 13.98 1.76
C VAL A 26 8.08 15.09 1.72
N GLU A 27 8.43 16.32 2.11
CA GLU A 27 7.53 17.48 2.06
C GLU A 27 7.11 17.82 0.62
N ARG A 28 8.03 17.73 -0.34
CA ARG A 28 7.73 17.92 -1.77
C ARG A 28 6.72 16.87 -2.27
N ILE A 29 6.97 15.60 -2.01
CA ILE A 29 6.07 14.50 -2.41
C ILE A 29 4.70 14.67 -1.75
N PHE A 30 4.67 14.95 -0.45
CA PHE A 30 3.42 15.16 0.28
C PHE A 30 2.60 16.30 -0.32
N SER A 31 3.25 17.43 -0.63
CA SER A 31 2.60 18.59 -1.24
C SER A 31 1.97 18.27 -2.61
N LEU A 32 2.69 17.52 -3.45
CA LEU A 32 2.17 17.04 -4.74
C LEU A 32 0.96 16.11 -4.56
N GLN A 33 1.01 15.19 -3.62
CA GLN A 33 -0.11 14.29 -3.32
C GLN A 33 -1.32 15.08 -2.76
N MET A 34 -1.08 16.06 -1.90
CA MET A 34 -2.13 16.93 -1.36
C MET A 34 -2.81 17.76 -2.45
N GLN A 35 -2.09 18.27 -3.44
CA GLN A 35 -2.66 18.98 -4.58
C GLN A 35 -3.54 18.06 -5.44
N ASN A 36 -3.13 16.80 -5.62
CA ASN A 36 -3.82 15.84 -6.48
C ASN A 36 -4.97 15.09 -5.78
N ARG A 37 -5.11 15.18 -4.46
CA ARG A 37 -6.04 14.35 -3.68
C ARG A 37 -7.50 14.44 -4.12
N PHE A 38 -7.98 15.63 -4.49
CA PHE A 38 -9.37 15.82 -4.91
C PHE A 38 -9.63 15.22 -6.30
N HIS A 39 -8.67 15.32 -7.21
CA HIS A 39 -8.75 14.67 -8.50
C HIS A 39 -8.83 13.14 -8.35
N ILE A 40 -7.98 12.55 -7.50
CA ILE A 40 -8.00 11.12 -7.23
C ILE A 40 -9.28 10.69 -6.50
N ALA A 41 -9.75 11.48 -5.54
CA ALA A 41 -11.00 11.24 -4.83
C ALA A 41 -12.21 11.19 -5.79
N GLY A 42 -12.23 12.05 -6.81
CA GLY A 42 -13.29 12.11 -7.82
C GLY A 42 -13.23 10.99 -8.88
N THR A 43 -12.24 10.10 -8.85
CA THR A 43 -12.14 9.01 -9.82
C THR A 43 -13.29 8.00 -9.68
N THR A 44 -13.78 7.53 -10.82
CA THR A 44 -14.86 6.54 -10.91
C THR A 44 -14.39 5.13 -10.50
N ALA A 45 -15.33 4.25 -10.17
CA ALA A 45 -15.03 2.84 -9.92
C ALA A 45 -14.29 2.18 -11.10
N LYS A 46 -14.65 2.53 -12.34
CA LYS A 46 -14.01 2.02 -13.56
C LYS A 46 -12.53 2.39 -13.62
N GLU A 47 -12.18 3.63 -13.32
CA GLU A 47 -10.79 4.11 -13.33
C GLU A 47 -9.95 3.45 -12.24
N ARG A 48 -10.51 3.32 -11.01
CA ARG A 48 -9.82 2.63 -9.91
C ARG A 48 -9.62 1.15 -10.21
N ILE A 49 -10.62 0.46 -10.78
CA ILE A 49 -10.52 -0.93 -11.24
C ILE A 49 -9.43 -1.07 -12.30
N GLN A 50 -9.32 -0.13 -13.23
CA GLN A 50 -8.25 -0.16 -14.25
C GLN A 50 -6.86 -0.02 -13.63
N LYS A 51 -6.69 0.83 -12.60
CA LYS A 51 -5.42 0.94 -11.86
C LYS A 51 -5.06 -0.38 -11.18
N LEU A 52 -6.01 -0.99 -10.47
CA LEU A 52 -5.82 -2.27 -9.80
C LEU A 52 -5.49 -3.40 -10.79
N LYS A 53 -6.15 -3.45 -11.94
CA LYS A 53 -5.85 -4.43 -12.99
C LYS A 53 -4.48 -4.25 -13.62
N ARG A 54 -3.95 -3.02 -13.71
CA ARG A 54 -2.56 -2.79 -14.15
C ARG A 54 -1.55 -3.37 -13.16
N ILE A 55 -1.79 -3.19 -11.86
CA ILE A 55 -0.94 -3.78 -10.81
C ILE A 55 -1.00 -5.31 -10.90
N LEU A 56 -2.19 -5.89 -11.02
CA LEU A 56 -2.37 -7.33 -11.17
C LEU A 56 -1.56 -7.87 -12.37
N HIS A 57 -1.71 -7.24 -13.53
CA HIS A 57 -0.99 -7.65 -14.74
C HIS A 57 0.53 -7.49 -14.59
N TRP A 58 0.98 -6.43 -13.92
CA TRP A 58 2.40 -6.22 -13.63
C TRP A 58 2.95 -7.36 -12.76
N ILE A 59 2.25 -7.71 -11.68
CA ILE A 59 2.66 -8.82 -10.79
C ILE A 59 2.77 -10.13 -11.58
N GLU A 60 1.76 -10.45 -12.40
CA GLU A 60 1.75 -11.68 -13.19
C GLU A 60 2.90 -11.75 -14.19
N LYS A 61 3.25 -10.61 -14.79
CA LYS A 61 4.32 -10.53 -15.78
C LYS A 61 5.72 -10.54 -15.16
N HIS A 62 5.89 -10.03 -13.94
CA HIS A 62 7.20 -9.83 -13.30
C HIS A 62 7.48 -10.81 -12.14
N ARG A 63 6.85 -12.00 -12.15
CA ARG A 63 7.04 -13.01 -11.09
C ARG A 63 8.51 -13.36 -10.87
N SER A 64 9.28 -13.55 -11.94
CA SER A 64 10.71 -13.88 -11.85
C SER A 64 11.54 -12.80 -11.17
N GLU A 65 11.21 -11.54 -11.39
CA GLU A 65 11.86 -10.40 -10.73
C GLU A 65 11.50 -10.36 -9.23
N ILE A 66 10.23 -10.62 -8.90
CA ILE A 66 9.76 -10.70 -7.51
C ILE A 66 10.46 -11.86 -6.78
N TYR A 67 10.57 -13.05 -7.40
CA TYR A 67 11.31 -14.19 -6.83
C TYR A 67 12.78 -13.83 -6.60
N SER A 68 13.41 -13.21 -7.59
CA SER A 68 14.82 -12.82 -7.50
C SER A 68 15.05 -11.82 -6.35
N ALA A 69 14.18 -10.83 -6.20
CA ALA A 69 14.27 -9.82 -5.15
C ALA A 69 14.11 -10.44 -3.75
N LEU A 70 13.07 -11.24 -3.53
CA LEU A 70 12.81 -11.90 -2.23
C LEU A 70 13.86 -12.95 -1.90
N LYS A 71 14.41 -13.64 -2.90
CA LYS A 71 15.55 -14.54 -2.72
C LYS A 71 16.81 -13.79 -2.30
N LYS A 72 17.05 -12.61 -2.87
CA LYS A 72 18.20 -11.74 -2.53
C LYS A 72 18.09 -11.20 -1.10
N ASP A 73 16.91 -10.74 -0.68
CA ASP A 73 16.70 -10.16 0.65
C ASP A 73 16.63 -11.22 1.76
N PHE A 74 15.94 -12.36 1.51
CA PHE A 74 15.62 -13.36 2.54
C PHE A 74 16.05 -14.79 2.21
N ARG A 75 16.56 -15.07 1.02
CA ARG A 75 16.72 -16.42 0.47
C ARG A 75 15.38 -17.20 0.41
N LYS A 76 14.26 -16.47 0.33
CA LYS A 76 12.92 -17.05 0.28
C LYS A 76 12.76 -17.90 -0.99
N PRO A 77 12.30 -19.17 -0.91
CA PRO A 77 12.04 -20.00 -2.07
C PRO A 77 10.89 -19.45 -2.93
N GLU A 78 10.87 -19.78 -4.22
CA GLU A 78 9.82 -19.33 -5.15
C GLU A 78 8.42 -19.79 -4.71
N THR A 79 8.29 -21.04 -4.27
CA THR A 79 7.01 -21.60 -3.78
C THR A 79 6.48 -20.82 -2.57
N GLU A 80 7.36 -20.50 -1.62
CA GLU A 80 6.97 -19.70 -0.45
C GLU A 80 6.60 -18.28 -0.86
N THR A 81 7.35 -17.68 -1.78
CA THR A 81 7.07 -16.36 -2.35
C THR A 81 5.71 -16.33 -3.03
N ASP A 82 5.38 -17.35 -3.82
CA ASP A 82 4.07 -17.46 -4.46
C ASP A 82 2.94 -17.50 -3.45
N ILE A 83 3.02 -18.35 -2.45
CA ILE A 83 1.92 -18.59 -1.50
C ILE A 83 1.75 -17.41 -0.53
N SER A 84 2.86 -16.90 0.01
CA SER A 84 2.83 -15.92 1.11
C SER A 84 2.83 -14.45 0.68
N GLU A 85 3.26 -14.16 -0.55
CA GLU A 85 3.42 -12.79 -1.05
C GLU A 85 2.55 -12.54 -2.29
N ILE A 86 2.76 -13.31 -3.36
CA ILE A 86 2.12 -13.04 -4.66
C ILE A 86 0.64 -13.43 -4.63
N LEU A 87 0.31 -14.64 -4.21
CA LEU A 87 -1.08 -15.13 -4.20
C LEU A 87 -1.97 -14.25 -3.32
N VAL A 88 -1.45 -13.81 -2.17
CA VAL A 88 -2.19 -12.93 -1.26
C VAL A 88 -2.48 -11.60 -1.95
N ALA A 89 -1.47 -10.94 -2.53
CA ALA A 89 -1.65 -9.68 -3.25
C ALA A 89 -2.63 -9.80 -4.43
N LEU A 90 -2.52 -10.87 -5.24
CA LEU A 90 -3.45 -11.13 -6.35
C LEU A 90 -4.88 -11.36 -5.87
N THR A 91 -5.07 -12.05 -4.75
CA THR A 91 -6.38 -12.29 -4.15
C THR A 91 -7.02 -11.00 -3.67
N GLU A 92 -6.27 -10.14 -2.99
CA GLU A 92 -6.69 -8.81 -2.56
C GLU A 92 -7.12 -7.94 -3.77
N ILE A 93 -6.34 -7.92 -4.84
CA ILE A 93 -6.69 -7.15 -6.05
C ILE A 93 -7.99 -7.69 -6.66
N LYS A 94 -8.12 -9.01 -6.83
CA LYS A 94 -9.33 -9.63 -7.42
C LYS A 94 -10.56 -9.34 -6.58
N HIS A 95 -10.43 -9.42 -5.24
CA HIS A 95 -11.49 -9.08 -4.32
C HIS A 95 -11.90 -7.61 -4.45
N ALA A 96 -10.96 -6.68 -4.42
CA ALA A 96 -11.23 -5.26 -4.59
C ALA A 96 -11.91 -4.97 -5.95
N VAL A 97 -11.39 -5.53 -7.05
CA VAL A 97 -11.95 -5.34 -8.40
C VAL A 97 -13.40 -5.81 -8.49
N SER A 98 -13.75 -6.94 -7.85
CA SER A 98 -15.12 -7.49 -7.87
C SER A 98 -16.12 -6.72 -7.02
N HIS A 99 -15.67 -6.07 -5.94
CA HIS A 99 -16.55 -5.42 -4.96
C HIS A 99 -16.58 -3.90 -5.04
N LEU A 100 -15.60 -3.26 -5.69
CA LEU A 100 -15.40 -1.82 -5.65
C LEU A 100 -16.63 -1.00 -6.05
N LYS A 101 -17.35 -1.43 -7.08
CA LYS A 101 -18.60 -0.76 -7.50
C LYS A 101 -19.64 -0.72 -6.37
N LYS A 102 -19.77 -1.83 -5.64
CA LYS A 102 -20.68 -1.95 -4.51
C LYS A 102 -20.23 -1.08 -3.33
N TRP A 103 -18.92 -1.06 -3.04
CA TRP A 103 -18.37 -0.27 -1.93
C TRP A 103 -18.50 1.24 -2.15
N MET A 104 -18.42 1.69 -3.39
CA MET A 104 -18.55 3.11 -3.76
C MET A 104 -20.03 3.57 -3.83
N HIS A 105 -20.98 2.64 -3.80
CA HIS A 105 -22.40 3.00 -3.85
C HIS A 105 -22.89 3.43 -2.47
N PRO A 106 -23.63 4.57 -2.36
CA PRO A 106 -24.23 4.98 -1.10
C PRO A 106 -25.18 3.90 -0.56
N GLN A 107 -25.04 3.56 0.71
CA GLN A 107 -25.86 2.57 1.38
C GLN A 107 -27.02 3.27 2.11
N ARG A 108 -28.26 2.97 1.73
CA ARG A 108 -29.43 3.50 2.45
C ARG A 108 -29.46 2.99 3.88
N VAL A 109 -29.82 3.87 4.80
CA VAL A 109 -30.06 3.51 6.20
C VAL A 109 -31.56 3.52 6.48
N ASP A 110 -31.96 2.68 7.43
CA ASP A 110 -33.35 2.60 7.86
C ASP A 110 -33.80 3.91 8.49
N LYS A 111 -35.04 4.27 8.25
CA LYS A 111 -35.67 5.48 8.79
C LYS A 111 -36.29 5.19 10.16
N THR A 112 -36.09 6.10 11.09
CA THR A 112 -36.86 6.12 12.33
C THR A 112 -38.18 6.82 12.11
N LEU A 113 -39.17 6.52 12.96
CA LEU A 113 -40.51 7.06 12.86
C LEU A 113 -40.52 8.60 12.85
N SER A 114 -39.58 9.23 13.54
CA SER A 114 -39.43 10.69 13.60
C SER A 114 -38.92 11.32 12.30
N PHE A 115 -38.41 10.54 11.33
CA PHE A 115 -37.81 11.03 10.09
C PHE A 115 -38.41 10.38 8.83
N VAL A 116 -39.72 10.08 8.85
CA VAL A 116 -40.43 9.41 7.74
C VAL A 116 -40.31 10.14 6.39
N THR A 117 -40.17 11.47 6.41
CA THR A 117 -40.06 12.31 5.22
C THR A 117 -38.61 12.49 4.76
N ALA A 118 -37.60 12.12 5.59
CA ALA A 118 -36.17 12.25 5.25
C ALA A 118 -35.65 10.99 4.55
N SER A 119 -34.56 11.11 3.83
CA SER A 119 -33.79 10.00 3.29
C SER A 119 -32.36 10.09 3.82
N GLY A 120 -31.85 8.96 4.35
CA GLY A 120 -30.50 8.88 4.88
C GLY A 120 -29.69 7.81 4.15
N TRP A 121 -28.40 8.03 4.04
CA TRP A 121 -27.44 7.06 3.50
C TRP A 121 -26.07 7.21 4.15
N VAL A 122 -25.28 6.14 4.14
CA VAL A 122 -23.87 6.13 4.46
C VAL A 122 -23.08 6.09 3.16
N GLN A 123 -22.14 7.00 3.03
CA GLN A 123 -21.22 7.06 1.91
C GLN A 123 -19.78 7.05 2.42
N TYR A 124 -18.94 6.19 1.85
CA TYR A 124 -17.51 6.15 2.17
C TYR A 124 -16.76 7.13 1.29
N GLU A 125 -15.91 7.94 1.91
CA GLU A 125 -15.10 8.95 1.23
C GLU A 125 -13.60 8.70 1.49
N PRO A 126 -12.72 9.02 0.51
CA PRO A 126 -11.29 8.91 0.70
C PRO A 126 -10.77 9.90 1.75
N ARG A 127 -9.75 9.50 2.50
CA ARG A 127 -9.06 10.37 3.48
C ARG A 127 -8.18 11.43 2.82
N GLY A 128 -7.79 11.23 1.57
CA GLY A 128 -6.94 12.14 0.79
C GLY A 128 -5.56 11.57 0.54
N VAL A 129 -4.62 11.72 1.46
CA VAL A 129 -3.27 11.15 1.37
C VAL A 129 -3.05 10.15 2.49
N VAL A 130 -2.58 8.94 2.14
CA VAL A 130 -2.30 7.84 3.05
C VAL A 130 -0.81 7.53 3.01
N LEU A 131 -0.16 7.49 4.17
CA LEU A 131 1.20 6.99 4.31
C LEU A 131 1.15 5.50 4.65
N ILE A 132 1.87 4.69 3.87
CA ILE A 132 2.05 3.26 4.09
C ILE A 132 3.50 3.03 4.49
N ILE A 133 3.72 2.56 5.73
CA ILE A 133 5.03 2.15 6.24
C ILE A 133 5.02 0.63 6.30
N SER A 134 5.81 0.00 5.43
CA SER A 134 5.80 -1.46 5.28
C SER A 134 6.88 -2.12 6.13
N PRO A 135 6.58 -3.26 6.77
CA PRO A 135 7.56 -4.05 7.51
C PRO A 135 8.43 -4.89 6.57
N TRP A 136 9.44 -5.54 7.14
CA TRP A 136 10.42 -6.33 6.41
C TRP A 136 10.04 -7.81 6.22
N ASN A 137 9.17 -8.37 7.07
CA ASN A 137 8.93 -9.82 7.16
C ASN A 137 8.13 -10.42 5.97
N PHE A 138 7.20 -9.66 5.39
CA PHE A 138 6.49 -9.96 4.14
C PHE A 138 6.42 -8.67 3.31
N PRO A 139 7.56 -8.21 2.78
CA PRO A 139 7.68 -6.85 2.29
C PRO A 139 6.83 -6.56 1.05
N PHE A 140 6.62 -7.53 0.18
CA PHE A 140 5.82 -7.38 -1.01
C PHE A 140 4.32 -7.34 -0.67
N ASN A 141 3.83 -8.35 0.04
CA ASN A 141 2.42 -8.46 0.41
C ASN A 141 1.96 -7.31 1.33
N LEU A 142 2.71 -7.06 2.42
CA LEU A 142 2.34 -6.03 3.41
C LEU A 142 2.55 -4.59 2.90
N THR A 143 3.18 -4.43 1.75
CA THR A 143 3.21 -3.17 0.99
C THR A 143 1.99 -3.07 0.08
N LEU A 144 1.71 -4.11 -0.70
CA LEU A 144 0.66 -4.09 -1.71
C LEU A 144 -0.76 -4.15 -1.12
N GLY A 145 -1.00 -4.92 -0.07
CA GLY A 145 -2.32 -5.02 0.55
C GLY A 145 -2.91 -3.66 0.95
N PRO A 146 -2.24 -2.87 1.80
CA PRO A 146 -2.68 -1.51 2.11
C PRO A 146 -2.74 -0.59 0.89
N MET A 147 -1.82 -0.72 -0.07
CA MET A 147 -1.81 0.07 -1.29
C MET A 147 -3.04 -0.21 -2.16
N ILE A 148 -3.42 -1.48 -2.33
CA ILE A 148 -4.63 -1.90 -3.05
C ILE A 148 -5.86 -1.27 -2.40
N SER A 149 -5.97 -1.35 -1.09
CA SER A 149 -7.08 -0.79 -0.31
C SER A 149 -7.14 0.74 -0.43
N ALA A 150 -5.99 1.42 -0.37
CA ALA A 150 -5.91 2.87 -0.51
C ALA A 150 -6.31 3.33 -1.93
N ILE A 151 -5.88 2.62 -2.98
CA ILE A 151 -6.31 2.87 -4.38
C ILE A 151 -7.81 2.65 -4.54
N ALA A 152 -8.34 1.55 -4.01
CA ALA A 152 -9.75 1.24 -4.05
C ALA A 152 -10.60 2.34 -3.37
N ALA A 153 -10.14 2.85 -2.23
CA ALA A 153 -10.79 3.94 -1.52
C ALA A 153 -10.63 5.31 -2.22
N GLY A 154 -9.74 5.46 -3.22
CA GLY A 154 -9.52 6.71 -3.93
C GLY A 154 -8.57 7.67 -3.22
N ASN A 155 -7.61 7.15 -2.50
CA ASN A 155 -6.57 7.94 -1.86
C ASN A 155 -5.32 8.09 -2.73
N CYS A 156 -4.61 9.19 -2.53
CA CYS A 156 -3.21 9.32 -2.89
C CYS A 156 -2.35 8.55 -1.89
N ILE A 157 -1.18 8.05 -2.32
CA ILE A 157 -0.35 7.17 -1.49
C ILE A 157 1.06 7.71 -1.43
N MET A 158 1.59 7.74 -0.22
CA MET A 158 3.02 7.83 0.05
C MET A 158 3.47 6.47 0.59
N LEU A 159 4.51 5.91 0.00
CA LEU A 159 5.02 4.60 0.36
C LEU A 159 6.43 4.70 0.94
N LYS A 160 6.62 4.13 2.14
CA LYS A 160 7.93 3.95 2.77
C LYS A 160 8.14 2.45 2.98
N PRO A 161 8.78 1.74 2.03
CA PRO A 161 9.13 0.34 2.22
C PRO A 161 10.25 0.18 3.24
N SER A 162 10.50 -1.07 3.66
CA SER A 162 11.51 -1.36 4.66
C SER A 162 12.92 -1.23 4.10
N GLU A 163 13.80 -0.59 4.83
CA GLU A 163 15.23 -0.51 4.55
C GLU A 163 15.97 -1.87 4.67
N TYR A 164 15.36 -2.84 5.37
CA TYR A 164 15.92 -4.19 5.51
C TYR A 164 15.66 -5.09 4.29
N THR A 165 14.89 -4.62 3.32
CA THR A 165 14.52 -5.36 2.11
C THR A 165 14.78 -4.55 0.86
N PRO A 166 16.03 -4.15 0.61
CA PRO A 166 16.34 -3.19 -0.44
C PRO A 166 16.04 -3.70 -1.86
N ALA A 167 16.19 -4.99 -2.13
CA ALA A 167 15.90 -5.56 -3.44
C ALA A 167 14.37 -5.59 -3.73
N THR A 168 13.57 -5.97 -2.73
CA THR A 168 12.10 -5.97 -2.84
C THR A 168 11.55 -4.54 -2.88
N SER A 169 12.18 -3.62 -2.16
CA SER A 169 11.78 -2.21 -2.12
C SER A 169 12.07 -1.45 -3.43
N ALA A 170 12.93 -2.00 -4.29
CA ALA A 170 13.29 -1.42 -5.58
C ALA A 170 12.35 -1.88 -6.73
N LEU A 171 11.44 -2.83 -6.48
CA LEU A 171 10.43 -3.29 -7.44
C LEU A 171 9.31 -2.24 -7.62
#